data_3b91c9882f1fea8b27d0b1a27bd8ef9f
#
_entry.id   3b91c9882f1fea8b27d0b1a27bd8ef9f
#
_cell.length_a   1.000
_cell.length_b   1.000
_cell.length_c   1.000
_cell.angle_alpha   90.00
_cell.angle_beta   90.00
_cell.angle_gamma   90.00
#
_symmetry.space_group_name_H-M   'P 1'
#
loop_
_entity.id
_entity.type
_entity.pdbx_description
1 polymer ?
#
loop_
_entity_poly.entity_id
_entity_poly.type
_entity_poly.pdbx_seq_one_letter_code
_entity_poly.pdbx_strand_id
1 'polypeptide(L)'
;MPHTIKIDLLKPDKNTVEIISQLITKGKTFVYPTETFYAIGALYNDETSINKIFDIKGRDLNNPLPLIIPDISFLKKTCTEVSTNAHKLASQFWPGPLTLVLKAAENLCSAITTGTGTVACRHSGLDLISTILKNINSSITSTSANISGGENTSNIIKIDKSILDTVDFIIDAGETNGGLPSTIIDVTIEPYKILRKGAIDSSLILDYCSSIT
;
A
#
# COMPACT_ATOMS: atom_id res chain seq x y z
N MET A 1 -6.32 2.48 24.48
CA MET A 1 -5.88 1.43 23.53
C MET A 1 -6.73 1.56 22.27
N PRO A 2 -6.16 1.47 21.08
CA PRO A 2 -6.91 1.51 19.83
C PRO A 2 -7.88 0.33 19.76
N HIS A 3 -8.95 0.51 18.99
CA HIS A 3 -9.95 -0.53 18.78
C HIS A 3 -9.36 -1.64 17.90
N THR A 4 -9.20 -2.85 18.43
CA THR A 4 -8.71 -4.00 17.66
C THR A 4 -9.88 -4.80 17.08
N ILE A 5 -9.92 -4.93 15.77
CA ILE A 5 -10.93 -5.68 15.02
C ILE A 5 -10.27 -6.97 14.50
N LYS A 6 -10.70 -8.10 15.07
CA LYS A 6 -10.24 -9.41 14.59
C LYS A 6 -11.00 -9.83 13.34
N ILE A 7 -10.30 -10.38 12.36
CA ILE A 7 -10.89 -10.84 11.10
C ILE A 7 -10.20 -12.11 10.59
N ASP A 8 -10.99 -13.03 10.07
CA ASP A 8 -10.49 -14.21 9.37
C ASP A 8 -10.24 -13.86 7.90
N LEU A 9 -9.00 -14.05 7.43
CA LEU A 9 -8.63 -13.78 6.04
C LEU A 9 -9.27 -14.74 5.03
N LEU A 10 -9.56 -15.97 5.44
CA LEU A 10 -10.16 -16.99 4.56
C LEU A 10 -11.68 -16.82 4.45
N LYS A 11 -12.31 -16.28 5.50
CA LYS A 11 -13.76 -16.11 5.55
C LYS A 11 -14.09 -14.80 6.26
N PRO A 12 -13.79 -13.64 5.64
CA PRO A 12 -14.06 -12.35 6.27
C PRO A 12 -15.57 -12.13 6.43
N ASP A 13 -15.98 -11.79 7.66
CA ASP A 13 -17.36 -11.43 7.94
C ASP A 13 -17.75 -10.12 7.27
N LYS A 14 -18.87 -10.11 6.54
CA LYS A 14 -19.33 -8.94 5.77
C LYS A 14 -19.57 -7.70 6.64
N ASN A 15 -20.16 -7.88 7.81
CA ASN A 15 -20.45 -6.78 8.73
C ASN A 15 -19.14 -6.16 9.26
N THR A 16 -18.15 -7.00 9.59
CA THR A 16 -16.81 -6.55 10.00
C THR A 16 -16.11 -5.78 8.89
N VAL A 17 -16.18 -6.24 7.65
CA VAL A 17 -15.63 -5.53 6.48
C VAL A 17 -16.31 -4.17 6.29
N GLU A 18 -17.63 -4.08 6.49
CA GLU A 18 -18.36 -2.82 6.39
C GLU A 18 -17.98 -1.84 7.49
N ILE A 19 -17.83 -2.31 8.75
CA ILE A 19 -17.35 -1.48 9.87
C ILE A 19 -15.96 -0.92 9.56
N ILE A 20 -15.03 -1.75 9.08
CA ILE A 20 -13.68 -1.32 8.70
C ILE A 20 -13.77 -0.26 7.60
N SER A 21 -14.56 -0.50 6.56
CA SER A 21 -14.78 0.44 5.44
C SER A 21 -15.27 1.80 5.93
N GLN A 22 -16.24 1.81 6.84
CA GLN A 22 -16.75 3.05 7.46
C GLN A 22 -15.71 3.79 8.30
N LEU A 23 -14.85 3.08 9.03
CA LEU A 23 -13.78 3.71 9.81
C LEU A 23 -12.76 4.37 8.88
N ILE A 24 -12.37 3.70 7.80
CA ILE A 24 -11.43 4.25 6.81
C ILE A 24 -12.02 5.52 6.17
N THR A 25 -13.27 5.50 5.75
CA THR A 25 -13.92 6.67 5.12
C THR A 25 -14.10 7.85 6.08
N LYS A 26 -14.08 7.62 7.39
CA LYS A 26 -14.07 8.66 8.44
C LYS A 26 -12.67 9.25 8.69
N GLY A 27 -11.69 8.96 7.86
CA GLY A 27 -10.31 9.48 7.99
C GLY A 27 -9.54 8.88 9.16
N LYS A 28 -9.80 7.62 9.53
CA LYS A 28 -9.07 6.95 10.61
C LYS A 28 -7.78 6.34 10.10
N THR A 29 -6.70 6.46 10.89
CA THR A 29 -5.43 5.77 10.67
C THR A 29 -5.50 4.36 11.24
N PHE A 30 -4.88 3.40 10.57
CA PHE A 30 -4.99 2.00 10.99
C PHE A 30 -3.77 1.17 10.64
N VAL A 31 -3.58 0.11 11.44
CA VAL A 31 -2.68 -1.00 11.11
C VAL A 31 -3.50 -2.11 10.45
N TYR A 32 -2.96 -2.70 9.37
CA TYR A 32 -3.67 -3.73 8.61
C TYR A 32 -2.72 -4.77 8.01
N PRO A 33 -3.20 -6.02 7.80
CA PRO A 33 -2.42 -7.07 7.16
C PRO A 33 -2.27 -6.81 5.66
N THR A 34 -1.13 -7.22 5.11
CA THR A 34 -0.96 -7.41 3.66
C THR A 34 -0.56 -8.86 3.40
N GLU A 35 -0.39 -9.23 2.13
CA GLU A 35 0.09 -10.56 1.77
C GLU A 35 1.52 -10.84 2.25
N THR A 36 2.25 -9.84 2.75
CA THR A 36 3.61 -9.99 3.26
C THR A 36 3.71 -9.61 4.74
N PHE A 37 3.59 -8.35 5.07
CA PHE A 37 3.77 -7.80 6.41
C PHE A 37 2.59 -6.94 6.81
N TYR A 38 2.51 -6.57 8.08
CA TYR A 38 1.60 -5.54 8.53
C TYR A 38 2.02 -4.16 8.03
N ALA A 39 1.03 -3.34 7.69
CA ALA A 39 1.22 -1.99 7.19
C ALA A 39 0.42 -0.98 8.01
N ILE A 40 0.80 0.29 7.94
CA ILE A 40 0.00 1.43 8.42
C ILE A 40 -0.61 2.11 7.21
N GLY A 41 -1.90 2.43 7.30
CA GLY A 41 -2.66 3.08 6.25
C GLY A 41 -3.57 4.20 6.74
N ALA A 42 -3.91 5.04 5.77
CA ALA A 42 -4.92 6.09 5.85
C ALA A 42 -5.57 6.24 4.47
N LEU A 43 -6.71 6.91 4.41
CA LEU A 43 -7.35 7.25 3.15
C LEU A 43 -6.41 8.16 2.33
N TYR A 44 -6.21 7.85 1.04
CA TYR A 44 -5.18 8.49 0.21
C TYR A 44 -5.38 10.01 -0.03
N ASN A 45 -6.57 10.51 0.13
CA ASN A 45 -6.93 11.92 -0.05
C ASN A 45 -7.26 12.64 1.27
N ASP A 46 -6.91 12.06 2.41
CA ASP A 46 -7.03 12.69 3.72
C ASP A 46 -5.64 13.10 4.24
N GLU A 47 -5.28 14.35 3.96
CA GLU A 47 -3.97 14.90 4.31
C GLU A 47 -3.70 14.87 5.82
N THR A 48 -4.73 15.08 6.64
CA THR A 48 -4.60 15.04 8.11
C THR A 48 -4.17 13.65 8.59
N SER A 49 -4.86 12.60 8.11
CA SER A 49 -4.50 11.22 8.48
C SER A 49 -3.18 10.78 7.87
N ILE A 50 -2.82 11.27 6.68
CA ILE A 50 -1.53 11.00 6.05
C ILE A 50 -0.39 11.61 6.88
N ASN A 51 -0.50 12.88 7.27
CA ASN A 51 0.50 13.54 8.12
C ASN A 51 0.66 12.84 9.47
N LYS A 52 -0.46 12.38 10.07
CA LYS A 52 -0.41 11.57 11.29
C LYS A 52 0.44 10.29 11.10
N ILE A 53 0.44 9.64 9.92
CA ILE A 53 1.32 8.49 9.65
C ILE A 53 2.80 8.88 9.67
N PHE A 54 3.16 10.04 9.12
CA PHE A 54 4.54 10.54 9.19
C PHE A 54 4.98 10.72 10.64
N ASP A 55 4.13 11.34 11.47
CA ASP A 55 4.41 11.56 12.89
C ASP A 55 4.55 10.24 13.66
N ILE A 56 3.62 9.29 13.46
CA ILE A 56 3.64 7.95 14.10
C ILE A 56 4.95 7.22 13.82
N LYS A 57 5.46 7.30 12.58
CA LYS A 57 6.65 6.58 12.15
C LYS A 57 7.96 7.32 12.41
N GLY A 58 7.94 8.61 12.74
CA GLY A 58 9.12 9.47 12.65
C GLY A 58 9.70 9.43 11.23
N ARG A 59 8.81 9.40 10.20
CA ARG A 59 9.22 9.27 8.81
C ARG A 59 9.64 10.62 8.25
N ASP A 60 10.75 10.63 7.52
CA ASP A 60 11.16 11.80 6.75
C ASP A 60 10.07 12.18 5.74
N LEU A 61 9.64 13.43 5.78
CA LEU A 61 8.61 13.99 4.89
C LEU A 61 9.02 13.95 3.40
N ASN A 62 10.30 13.74 3.09
CA ASN A 62 10.77 13.56 1.72
C ASN A 62 10.60 12.12 1.19
N ASN A 63 10.15 11.19 2.01
CA ASN A 63 9.92 9.81 1.62
C ASN A 63 8.46 9.56 1.21
N PRO A 64 8.14 9.39 -0.10
CA PRO A 64 6.78 9.17 -0.59
C PRO A 64 6.09 7.97 0.09
N LEU A 65 4.76 8.04 0.19
CA LEU A 65 3.95 6.93 0.67
C LEU A 65 3.35 6.16 -0.52
N PRO A 66 3.61 4.86 -0.63
CA PRO A 66 2.93 4.01 -1.62
C PRO A 66 1.43 3.94 -1.37
N LEU A 67 0.67 3.71 -2.45
CA LEU A 67 -0.77 3.47 -2.42
C LEU A 67 -1.09 2.01 -2.71
N ILE A 68 -2.07 1.46 -1.97
CA ILE A 68 -2.79 0.28 -2.39
C ILE A 68 -4.07 0.76 -3.09
N ILE A 69 -4.24 0.30 -4.34
CA ILE A 69 -5.39 0.64 -5.18
C ILE A 69 -6.38 -0.53 -5.27
N PRO A 70 -7.69 -0.28 -5.49
CA PRO A 70 -8.72 -1.33 -5.59
C PRO A 70 -8.49 -2.29 -6.77
N ASP A 71 -8.06 -1.75 -7.89
CA ASP A 71 -7.76 -2.44 -9.14
C ASP A 71 -7.01 -1.52 -10.11
N ILE A 72 -6.59 -2.06 -11.25
CA ILE A 72 -5.82 -1.34 -12.28
C ILE A 72 -6.55 -0.11 -12.85
N SER A 73 -7.88 -0.12 -12.88
CA SER A 73 -8.66 1.02 -13.41
C SER A 73 -8.51 2.28 -12.56
N PHE A 74 -8.10 2.10 -11.30
CA PHE A 74 -7.91 3.20 -10.35
C PHE A 74 -6.64 4.02 -10.65
N LEU A 75 -5.72 3.50 -11.47
CA LEU A 75 -4.54 4.26 -11.90
C LEU A 75 -4.91 5.59 -12.56
N LYS A 76 -6.01 5.66 -13.31
CA LYS A 76 -6.49 6.93 -13.91
C LYS A 76 -6.91 8.01 -12.90
N LYS A 77 -7.10 7.64 -11.61
CA LYS A 77 -7.38 8.62 -10.54
C LYS A 77 -6.11 9.07 -9.83
N THR A 78 -5.06 8.27 -9.88
CA THR A 78 -3.82 8.50 -9.13
C THR A 78 -2.63 8.89 -10.02
N CYS A 79 -2.73 8.66 -11.33
CA CYS A 79 -1.65 8.91 -12.29
C CYS A 79 -2.13 9.80 -13.43
N THR A 80 -1.23 10.64 -13.97
CA THR A 80 -1.52 11.47 -15.15
C THR A 80 -1.51 10.63 -16.42
N GLU A 81 -0.52 9.74 -16.54
CA GLU A 81 -0.29 8.90 -17.69
C GLU A 81 0.19 7.54 -17.26
N VAL A 82 -0.33 6.49 -17.87
CA VAL A 82 0.11 5.12 -17.68
C VAL A 82 0.45 4.54 -19.06
N SER A 83 1.73 4.27 -19.30
CA SER A 83 2.18 3.71 -20.56
C SER A 83 1.57 2.33 -20.81
N THR A 84 1.48 1.92 -22.08
CA THR A 84 1.03 0.58 -22.47
C THR A 84 1.86 -0.51 -21.77
N ASN A 85 3.17 -0.32 -21.64
CA ASN A 85 4.05 -1.28 -20.98
C ASN A 85 3.83 -1.32 -19.47
N ALA A 86 3.55 -0.18 -18.80
CA ALA A 86 3.15 -0.15 -17.39
C ALA A 86 1.82 -0.90 -17.16
N HIS A 87 0.85 -0.76 -18.09
CA HIS A 87 -0.39 -1.54 -18.07
C HIS A 87 -0.15 -3.04 -18.23
N LYS A 88 0.73 -3.45 -19.14
CA LYS A 88 1.10 -4.87 -19.32
C LYS A 88 1.75 -5.43 -18.05
N LEU A 89 2.69 -4.69 -17.43
CA LEU A 89 3.31 -5.08 -16.16
C LEU A 89 2.27 -5.24 -15.05
N ALA A 90 1.39 -4.26 -14.90
CA ALA A 90 0.30 -4.32 -13.93
C ALA A 90 -0.59 -5.55 -14.18
N SER A 91 -0.99 -5.81 -15.41
CA SER A 91 -1.84 -6.96 -15.77
C SER A 91 -1.16 -8.31 -15.53
N GLN A 92 0.17 -8.39 -15.65
CA GLN A 92 0.93 -9.62 -15.45
C GLN A 92 1.14 -9.94 -13.96
N PHE A 93 1.40 -8.92 -13.13
CA PHE A 93 1.86 -9.10 -11.76
C PHE A 93 0.86 -8.66 -10.69
N TRP A 94 -0.30 -8.10 -11.05
CA TRP A 94 -1.37 -7.72 -10.14
C TRP A 94 -2.61 -8.60 -10.32
N PRO A 95 -3.32 -8.91 -9.21
CA PRO A 95 -2.99 -8.57 -7.82
C PRO A 95 -1.74 -9.29 -7.31
N GLY A 96 -0.88 -8.57 -6.54
CA GLY A 96 0.35 -9.18 -6.04
C GLY A 96 1.41 -8.20 -5.54
N PRO A 97 2.61 -8.71 -5.20
CA PRO A 97 3.65 -7.94 -4.54
C PRO A 97 4.57 -7.16 -5.51
N LEU A 98 4.01 -6.58 -6.58
CA LEU A 98 4.69 -5.61 -7.43
C LEU A 98 4.18 -4.20 -7.13
N THR A 99 5.10 -3.26 -6.94
CA THR A 99 4.81 -1.83 -6.80
C THR A 99 5.38 -1.10 -8.02
N LEU A 100 4.53 -0.37 -8.75
CA LEU A 100 4.92 0.46 -9.88
C LEU A 100 5.04 1.92 -9.44
N VAL A 101 6.17 2.57 -9.74
CA VAL A 101 6.31 4.02 -9.62
C VAL A 101 5.90 4.64 -10.96
N LEU A 102 4.93 5.56 -10.90
CA LEU A 102 4.25 6.17 -12.03
C LEU A 102 4.23 7.70 -11.87
N LYS A 103 3.96 8.43 -12.95
CA LYS A 103 3.75 9.88 -12.88
C LYS A 103 2.46 10.18 -12.13
N ALA A 104 2.56 10.95 -11.04
CA ALA A 104 1.44 11.29 -10.18
C ALA A 104 0.43 12.20 -10.87
N ALA A 105 -0.85 12.01 -10.56
CA ALA A 105 -1.87 12.98 -10.94
C ALA A 105 -1.66 14.31 -10.18
N GLU A 106 -1.90 15.43 -10.83
CA GLU A 106 -1.67 16.77 -10.26
C GLU A 106 -2.48 17.06 -8.99
N ASN A 107 -3.64 16.42 -8.86
CA ASN A 107 -4.53 16.57 -7.72
C ASN A 107 -4.22 15.62 -6.55
N LEU A 108 -3.14 14.83 -6.64
CA LEU A 108 -2.74 14.01 -5.49
C LEU A 108 -2.18 14.91 -4.37
N CYS A 109 -2.53 14.52 -3.13
CA CYS A 109 -2.00 15.15 -1.93
C CYS A 109 -0.47 15.21 -1.96
N SER A 110 0.10 16.37 -1.67
CA SER A 110 1.55 16.60 -1.67
C SER A 110 2.29 15.69 -0.69
N ALA A 111 1.66 15.30 0.41
CA ALA A 111 2.21 14.36 1.39
C ALA A 111 2.39 12.93 0.83
N ILE A 112 1.70 12.54 -0.26
CA ILE A 112 1.90 11.25 -0.94
C ILE A 112 3.11 11.31 -1.86
N THR A 113 3.19 12.36 -2.68
CA THR A 113 4.23 12.51 -3.70
C THR A 113 5.53 13.08 -3.15
N THR A 114 5.45 13.82 -2.05
CA THR A 114 6.57 14.54 -1.40
C THR A 114 7.41 15.38 -2.38
N GLY A 115 6.71 15.99 -3.36
CA GLY A 115 7.34 16.84 -4.38
C GLY A 115 8.09 16.10 -5.49
N THR A 116 8.07 14.76 -5.52
CA THR A 116 8.76 13.97 -6.56
C THR A 116 8.03 13.96 -7.90
N GLY A 117 6.76 14.35 -7.94
CA GLY A 117 5.90 14.22 -9.14
C GLY A 117 5.56 12.77 -9.49
N THR A 118 5.88 11.82 -8.61
CA THR A 118 5.62 10.39 -8.83
C THR A 118 4.78 9.81 -7.70
N VAL A 119 4.10 8.70 -7.97
CA VAL A 119 3.34 7.91 -7.00
C VAL A 119 3.65 6.43 -7.18
N ALA A 120 3.85 5.73 -6.08
CA ALA A 120 4.03 4.29 -6.08
C ALA A 120 2.69 3.59 -5.84
N CYS A 121 2.22 2.77 -6.77
CA CYS A 121 0.93 2.08 -6.71
C CYS A 121 1.11 0.57 -6.70
N ARG A 122 0.24 -0.12 -5.95
CA ARG A 122 0.13 -1.58 -5.92
C ARG A 122 -1.32 -2.03 -5.81
N HIS A 123 -1.69 -3.08 -6.51
CA HIS A 123 -2.92 -3.83 -6.25
C HIS A 123 -2.57 -5.05 -5.41
N SER A 124 -3.02 -5.07 -4.15
CA SER A 124 -2.68 -6.13 -3.19
C SER A 124 -3.22 -7.48 -3.61
N GLY A 125 -2.45 -8.54 -3.37
CA GLY A 125 -2.89 -9.93 -3.52
C GLY A 125 -3.80 -10.43 -2.40
N LEU A 126 -4.07 -9.61 -1.38
CA LEU A 126 -4.95 -9.99 -0.27
C LEU A 126 -6.40 -9.58 -0.56
N ASP A 127 -7.28 -10.54 -0.78
CA ASP A 127 -8.69 -10.33 -1.14
C ASP A 127 -9.45 -9.44 -0.15
N LEU A 128 -9.17 -9.56 1.14
CA LEU A 128 -9.75 -8.70 2.17
C LEU A 128 -9.54 -7.22 1.84
N ILE A 129 -8.30 -6.83 1.53
CA ILE A 129 -7.96 -5.44 1.24
C ILE A 129 -8.61 -4.97 -0.06
N SER A 130 -8.56 -5.80 -1.11
CA SER A 130 -9.23 -5.51 -2.37
C SER A 130 -10.75 -5.31 -2.18
N THR A 131 -11.38 -6.12 -1.33
CA THR A 131 -12.81 -5.99 -1.01
C THR A 131 -13.11 -4.70 -0.27
N ILE A 132 -12.33 -4.36 0.77
CA ILE A 132 -12.48 -3.10 1.52
C ILE A 132 -12.34 -1.90 0.57
N LEU A 133 -11.30 -1.89 -0.27
CA LEU A 133 -11.03 -0.76 -1.18
C LEU A 133 -12.12 -0.59 -2.25
N LYS A 134 -12.70 -1.70 -2.74
CA LYS A 134 -13.85 -1.66 -3.64
C LYS A 134 -15.09 -1.09 -2.94
N ASN A 135 -15.37 -1.50 -1.70
CA ASN A 135 -16.49 -0.99 -0.92
C ASN A 135 -16.41 0.53 -0.70
N ILE A 136 -15.22 1.04 -0.38
CA ILE A 136 -15.02 2.49 -0.19
C ILE A 136 -14.80 3.26 -1.51
N ASN A 137 -14.65 2.55 -2.64
CA ASN A 137 -14.29 3.11 -3.96
C ASN A 137 -13.10 4.09 -3.88
N SER A 138 -12.07 3.70 -3.13
CA SER A 138 -10.92 4.57 -2.82
C SER A 138 -9.65 3.76 -2.63
N SER A 139 -8.51 4.46 -2.58
CA SER A 139 -7.19 3.92 -2.26
C SER A 139 -6.80 4.27 -0.83
N ILE A 140 -5.84 3.52 -0.30
CA ILE A 140 -5.22 3.80 1.00
C ILE A 140 -3.71 3.90 0.86
N THR A 141 -3.07 4.64 1.75
CA THR A 141 -1.61 4.62 1.88
C THR A 141 -1.13 3.29 2.44
N SER A 142 0.11 2.92 2.15
CA SER A 142 0.70 1.65 2.59
C SER A 142 2.17 1.82 2.93
N THR A 143 2.47 1.89 4.20
CA THR A 143 3.85 1.83 4.69
C THR A 143 3.96 0.75 5.75
N SER A 144 5.14 0.11 5.88
CA SER A 144 5.34 -0.94 6.88
C SER A 144 5.01 -0.47 8.30
N ALA A 145 4.43 -1.38 9.11
CA ALA A 145 4.04 -1.09 10.51
C ALA A 145 5.25 -1.16 11.46
N ASN A 146 6.26 -0.31 11.21
CA ASN A 146 7.47 -0.16 12.03
C ASN A 146 7.85 1.32 12.13
N ILE A 147 8.61 1.69 13.14
CA ILE A 147 9.31 2.98 13.18
C ILE A 147 10.29 3.02 12.01
N SER A 148 10.51 4.18 11.42
CA SER A 148 11.37 4.35 10.24
C SER A 148 12.75 3.72 10.46
N GLY A 149 13.16 2.86 9.53
CA GLY A 149 14.42 2.10 9.62
C GLY A 149 14.35 0.80 10.44
N GLY A 150 13.22 0.51 11.11
CA GLY A 150 13.02 -0.75 11.84
C GLY A 150 12.64 -1.92 10.92
N GLU A 151 12.58 -3.12 11.48
CA GLU A 151 12.22 -4.34 10.75
C GLU A 151 10.73 -4.43 10.44
N ASN A 152 10.41 -5.01 9.28
CA ASN A 152 9.04 -5.36 8.93
C ASN A 152 8.57 -6.55 9.78
N THR A 153 7.30 -6.60 10.13
CA THR A 153 6.76 -7.72 10.91
C THR A 153 5.50 -8.31 10.27
N SER A 154 5.43 -9.64 10.31
CA SER A 154 4.26 -10.43 9.94
C SER A 154 3.32 -10.68 11.13
N ASN A 155 3.73 -10.32 12.34
CA ASN A 155 2.98 -10.59 13.56
C ASN A 155 2.67 -9.28 14.30
N ILE A 156 1.38 -9.06 14.59
CA ILE A 156 0.90 -7.84 15.25
C ILE A 156 1.52 -7.62 16.62
N ILE A 157 1.86 -8.70 17.35
CA ILE A 157 2.47 -8.64 18.69
C ILE A 157 3.87 -8.02 18.64
N LYS A 158 4.55 -8.10 17.48
CA LYS A 158 5.89 -7.55 17.27
C LYS A 158 5.89 -6.11 16.77
N ILE A 159 4.73 -5.53 16.50
CA ILE A 159 4.63 -4.12 16.13
C ILE A 159 4.94 -3.26 17.36
N ASP A 160 5.72 -2.20 17.15
CA ASP A 160 6.07 -1.27 18.23
C ASP A 160 4.81 -0.73 18.90
N LYS A 161 4.81 -0.75 20.22
CA LYS A 161 3.67 -0.33 21.04
C LYS A 161 3.31 1.13 20.79
N SER A 162 4.28 2.00 20.50
CA SER A 162 4.02 3.41 20.19
C SER A 162 3.16 3.57 18.94
N ILE A 163 3.34 2.71 17.93
CA ILE A 163 2.50 2.66 16.73
C ILE A 163 1.10 2.18 17.10
N LEU A 164 1.02 1.03 17.79
CA LEU A 164 -0.27 0.44 18.17
C LEU A 164 -1.11 1.37 19.05
N ASP A 165 -0.48 2.14 19.95
CA ASP A 165 -1.19 3.05 20.86
C ASP A 165 -1.64 4.36 20.16
N THR A 166 -1.06 4.70 18.97
CA THR A 166 -1.31 5.98 18.30
C THR A 166 -2.25 5.88 17.11
N VAL A 167 -2.32 4.73 16.42
CA VAL A 167 -3.30 4.52 15.36
C VAL A 167 -4.72 4.48 15.93
N ASP A 168 -5.73 4.81 15.11
CA ASP A 168 -7.11 4.85 15.57
C ASP A 168 -7.71 3.45 15.74
N PHE A 169 -7.33 2.48 14.88
CA PHE A 169 -7.75 1.09 15.01
C PHE A 169 -6.76 0.11 14.38
N ILE A 170 -6.95 -1.16 14.67
CA ILE A 170 -6.08 -2.26 14.23
C ILE A 170 -6.94 -3.35 13.62
N ILE A 171 -6.59 -3.81 12.41
CA ILE A 171 -7.16 -4.99 11.78
C ILE A 171 -6.24 -6.17 12.10
N ASP A 172 -6.67 -7.02 13.03
CA ASP A 172 -5.91 -8.19 13.46
C ASP A 172 -6.39 -9.43 12.69
N ALA A 173 -5.54 -9.91 11.79
CA ALA A 173 -5.76 -11.11 11.01
C ALA A 173 -4.80 -12.26 11.41
N GLY A 174 -4.17 -12.17 12.58
CA GLY A 174 -3.15 -13.12 13.01
C GLY A 174 -1.80 -12.91 12.31
N GLU A 175 -1.12 -13.98 11.97
CA GLU A 175 0.18 -13.90 11.31
C GLU A 175 0.02 -13.85 9.79
N THR A 176 0.70 -12.90 9.14
CA THR A 176 0.78 -12.81 7.67
C THR A 176 1.91 -13.70 7.14
N ASN A 177 1.98 -13.92 5.81
CA ASN A 177 2.99 -14.83 5.24
C ASN A 177 4.45 -14.38 5.47
N GLY A 178 4.69 -13.09 5.73
CA GLY A 178 6.04 -12.56 5.87
C GLY A 178 6.83 -12.62 4.56
N GLY A 179 8.10 -13.00 4.65
CA GLY A 179 8.99 -13.15 3.51
C GLY A 179 9.67 -11.86 3.08
N LEU A 180 9.57 -11.48 1.81
CA LEU A 180 10.15 -10.26 1.26
C LEU A 180 9.07 -9.20 1.02
N PRO A 181 9.40 -7.90 1.15
CA PRO A 181 8.47 -6.82 0.79
C PRO A 181 8.20 -6.84 -0.72
N SER A 182 7.25 -6.02 -1.19
CA SER A 182 6.99 -5.89 -2.63
C SER A 182 8.24 -5.44 -3.40
N THR A 183 8.43 -5.96 -4.60
CA THR A 183 9.42 -5.43 -5.55
C THR A 183 8.93 -4.09 -6.08
N ILE A 184 9.82 -3.07 -6.13
CA ILE A 184 9.46 -1.73 -6.62
C ILE A 184 10.24 -1.47 -7.92
N ILE A 185 9.51 -1.12 -8.97
CA ILE A 185 10.08 -0.72 -10.26
C ILE A 185 9.60 0.68 -10.65
N ASP A 186 10.53 1.51 -11.10
CA ASP A 186 10.24 2.81 -11.70
C ASP A 186 10.01 2.62 -13.19
N VAL A 187 8.81 2.94 -13.64
CA VAL A 187 8.38 2.86 -15.04
C VAL A 187 8.16 4.26 -15.65
N THR A 188 8.60 5.31 -14.96
CA THR A 188 8.56 6.70 -15.45
C THR A 188 9.75 7.04 -16.34
N ILE A 189 10.79 6.21 -16.34
CA ILE A 189 12.04 6.37 -17.08
C ILE A 189 12.33 5.12 -17.93
N GLU A 190 13.09 5.27 -18.99
CA GLU A 190 13.58 4.15 -19.80
C GLU A 190 15.13 4.17 -19.86
N PRO A 191 15.79 3.02 -19.69
CA PRO A 191 15.21 1.72 -19.30
C PRO A 191 14.60 1.73 -17.88
N TYR A 192 13.58 0.91 -17.66
CA TYR A 192 12.93 0.78 -16.35
C TYR A 192 13.93 0.38 -15.26
N LYS A 193 13.73 0.90 -14.05
CA LYS A 193 14.69 0.74 -12.96
C LYS A 193 14.07 0.05 -11.75
N ILE A 194 14.67 -1.05 -11.32
CA ILE A 194 14.33 -1.67 -10.03
C ILE A 194 14.85 -0.77 -8.90
N LEU A 195 13.94 -0.19 -8.12
CA LEU A 195 14.26 0.64 -6.97
C LEU A 195 14.44 -0.18 -5.69
N ARG A 196 13.72 -1.32 -5.58
CA ARG A 196 13.82 -2.24 -4.47
C ARG A 196 13.59 -3.68 -4.95
N LYS A 197 14.52 -4.56 -4.65
CA LYS A 197 14.33 -6.02 -4.79
C LYS A 197 13.39 -6.51 -3.69
N GLY A 198 12.45 -7.37 -4.04
CA GLY A 198 11.43 -7.87 -3.13
C GLY A 198 10.92 -9.26 -3.53
N ALA A 199 9.65 -9.54 -3.23
CA ALA A 199 9.06 -10.87 -3.37
C ALA A 199 9.01 -11.40 -4.81
N ILE A 200 8.99 -10.52 -5.82
CA ILE A 200 9.12 -10.93 -7.23
C ILE A 200 10.57 -10.74 -7.64
N ASP A 201 11.17 -11.79 -8.23
CA ASP A 201 12.52 -11.71 -8.74
C ASP A 201 12.64 -10.62 -9.80
N SER A 202 13.67 -9.77 -9.65
CA SER A 202 13.92 -8.66 -10.56
C SER A 202 14.21 -9.13 -11.99
N SER A 203 14.84 -10.30 -12.18
CA SER A 203 15.10 -10.86 -13.50
C SER A 203 13.80 -11.16 -14.24
N LEU A 204 12.83 -11.77 -13.56
CA LEU A 204 11.50 -12.07 -14.11
C LEU A 204 10.78 -10.81 -14.62
N ILE A 205 10.89 -9.72 -13.86
CA ILE A 205 10.27 -8.44 -14.26
C ILE A 205 11.00 -7.85 -15.47
N LEU A 206 12.34 -7.85 -15.45
CA LEU A 206 13.14 -7.26 -16.54
C LEU A 206 13.03 -8.08 -17.84
N ASP A 207 12.99 -9.42 -17.74
CA ASP A 207 12.77 -10.30 -18.87
C ASP A 207 11.39 -10.03 -19.52
N TYR A 208 10.36 -9.88 -18.67
CA TYR A 208 9.03 -9.50 -19.14
C TYR A 208 9.03 -8.12 -19.79
N CYS A 209 9.70 -7.12 -19.19
CA CYS A 209 9.86 -5.79 -19.81
C CYS A 209 10.46 -5.87 -21.21
N SER A 210 11.55 -6.65 -21.37
CA SER A 210 12.22 -6.84 -22.66
C SER A 210 11.32 -7.53 -23.71
N SER A 211 10.38 -8.36 -23.28
CA SER A 211 9.44 -9.08 -24.16
C SER A 211 8.28 -8.21 -24.65
N ILE A 212 8.00 -7.07 -23.99
CA ILE A 212 6.85 -6.20 -24.28
C ILE A 212 7.25 -4.86 -24.93
N THR A 213 8.57 -4.59 -25.03
CA THR A 213 9.13 -3.43 -25.73
C THR A 213 9.25 -3.72 -27.22
#